data_c4c97f8237a899bedc131875582fe794
#
_entry.id   c4c97f8237a899bedc131875582fe794
#
_cell.length_a   1.000
_cell.length_b   1.000
_cell.length_c   1.000
_cell.angle_alpha   90.00
_cell.angle_beta   90.00
_cell.angle_gamma   90.00
#
_symmetry.space_group_name_H-M   'P 1'
#
loop_
_entity.id
_entity.type
_entity.pdbx_description
1 polymer ?
#
loop_
_entity_poly.entity_id
_entity_poly.type
_entity_poly.pdbx_seq_one_letter_code
_entity_poly.pdbx_strand_id
1 'polypeptide(L)'
;MPDDNLILENFLPYRLMRLSEAVSREFAKAYHDRYGLTRPAWRVFATLGQYGTMTATAIGAHSAMHKTKVSRAVAALEKRKWLERETDPADRRVERLTLTKAGRAAYRAMVPVARDFEAKLLSRIEGREAQQVLDGLAVLRRAIEAS
;
A
#
# COMPACT_ATOMS: atom_id res chain seq x y z
N MET A 1 9.91 -30.25 -29.57
CA MET A 1 10.70 -29.02 -29.33
C MET A 1 10.14 -28.36 -28.12
N PRO A 2 10.96 -28.06 -27.12
CA PRO A 2 10.45 -27.23 -26.06
C PRO A 2 10.02 -25.90 -26.66
N ASP A 3 8.87 -25.45 -26.22
CA ASP A 3 8.36 -24.16 -26.64
C ASP A 3 9.27 -23.10 -26.02
N ASP A 4 10.03 -22.41 -26.87
CA ASP A 4 10.97 -21.37 -26.43
C ASP A 4 10.26 -20.07 -25.95
N ASN A 5 8.93 -20.07 -25.99
CA ASN A 5 8.13 -18.92 -25.57
C ASN A 5 7.63 -19.07 -24.13
N LEU A 6 7.93 -18.06 -23.32
CA LEU A 6 7.36 -17.95 -21.99
C LEU A 6 5.90 -17.48 -22.09
N ILE A 7 4.97 -18.30 -21.60
CA ILE A 7 3.55 -17.89 -21.54
C ILE A 7 3.36 -17.08 -20.25
N LEU A 8 3.25 -15.77 -20.42
CA LEU A 8 3.16 -14.82 -19.30
C LEU A 8 1.97 -15.10 -18.37
N GLU A 9 0.83 -15.48 -18.93
CA GLU A 9 -0.38 -15.79 -18.18
C GLU A 9 -0.22 -16.98 -17.23
N ASN A 10 0.80 -17.82 -17.45
CA ASN A 10 1.15 -18.96 -16.60
C ASN A 10 2.38 -18.69 -15.70
N PHE A 11 3.02 -17.54 -15.89
CA PHE A 11 4.25 -17.18 -15.16
C PHE A 11 3.90 -16.44 -13.87
N LEU A 12 4.30 -17.01 -12.74
CA LEU A 12 3.90 -16.55 -11.42
C LEU A 12 4.13 -15.04 -11.17
N PRO A 13 5.33 -14.49 -11.44
CA PRO A 13 5.55 -13.05 -11.24
C PRO A 13 4.59 -12.15 -12.02
N TYR A 14 4.29 -12.53 -13.26
CA TYR A 14 3.35 -11.79 -14.10
C TYR A 14 1.92 -11.89 -13.56
N ARG A 15 1.50 -13.07 -13.14
CA ARG A 15 0.17 -13.30 -12.54
C ARG A 15 -0.02 -12.47 -11.27
N LEU A 16 1.00 -12.42 -10.42
CA LEU A 16 0.96 -11.63 -9.18
C LEU A 16 0.86 -10.15 -9.47
N MET A 17 1.64 -9.65 -10.43
CA MET A 17 1.59 -8.25 -10.84
C MET A 17 0.20 -7.88 -11.36
N ARG A 18 -0.38 -8.71 -12.23
CA ARG A 18 -1.70 -8.48 -12.80
C ARG A 18 -2.79 -8.47 -11.74
N LEU A 19 -2.78 -9.44 -10.82
CA LEU A 19 -3.74 -9.52 -9.72
C LEU A 19 -3.61 -8.33 -8.76
N SER A 20 -2.40 -7.99 -8.38
CA SER A 20 -2.13 -6.84 -7.54
C SER A 20 -2.67 -5.55 -8.16
N GLU A 21 -2.44 -5.35 -9.46
CA GLU A 21 -2.94 -4.19 -10.19
C GLU A 21 -4.48 -4.15 -10.20
N ALA A 22 -5.12 -5.28 -10.49
CA ALA A 22 -6.58 -5.38 -10.55
C ALA A 22 -7.24 -5.09 -9.18
N VAL A 23 -6.73 -5.71 -8.11
CA VAL A 23 -7.25 -5.51 -6.75
C VAL A 23 -7.01 -4.07 -6.29
N SER A 24 -5.83 -3.53 -6.52
CA SER A 24 -5.48 -2.16 -6.15
C SER A 24 -6.35 -1.14 -6.88
N ARG A 25 -6.64 -1.37 -8.15
CA ARG A 25 -7.52 -0.51 -8.95
C ARG A 25 -8.95 -0.52 -8.42
N GLU A 26 -9.45 -1.69 -8.04
CA GLU A 26 -10.80 -1.82 -7.49
C GLU A 26 -10.92 -1.12 -6.12
N PHE A 27 -9.92 -1.30 -5.26
CA PHE A 27 -9.88 -0.61 -3.97
C PHE A 27 -9.71 0.92 -4.12
N ALA A 28 -8.95 1.36 -5.12
CA ALA A 28 -8.72 2.79 -5.36
C ALA A 28 -10.02 3.57 -5.56
N LYS A 29 -11.04 2.95 -6.14
CA LYS A 29 -12.36 3.57 -6.31
C LYS A 29 -12.96 4.01 -4.97
N ALA A 30 -12.77 3.21 -3.93
CA ALA A 30 -13.32 3.49 -2.60
C ALA A 30 -12.69 4.73 -1.96
N TYR A 31 -11.38 4.92 -2.08
CA TYR A 31 -10.71 6.07 -1.45
C TYR A 31 -10.53 7.27 -2.38
N HIS A 32 -10.43 7.05 -3.69
CA HIS A 32 -10.32 8.14 -4.66
C HIS A 32 -11.60 9.01 -4.66
N ASP A 33 -12.76 8.39 -4.78
CA ASP A 33 -14.04 9.09 -4.85
C ASP A 33 -14.35 9.82 -3.53
N ARG A 34 -13.99 9.24 -2.41
CA ARG A 34 -14.30 9.78 -1.09
C ARG A 34 -13.28 10.80 -0.59
N TYR A 35 -12.00 10.60 -0.88
CA TYR A 35 -10.89 11.39 -0.33
C TYR A 35 -9.99 12.03 -1.37
N GLY A 36 -10.17 11.70 -2.66
CA GLY A 36 -9.34 12.25 -3.75
C GLY A 36 -7.88 11.80 -3.71
N LEU A 37 -7.57 10.70 -3.03
CA LEU A 37 -6.20 10.21 -2.93
C LEU A 37 -5.82 9.39 -4.15
N THR A 38 -4.56 9.53 -4.59
CA THR A 38 -3.92 8.62 -5.54
C THR A 38 -3.49 7.34 -4.81
N ARG A 39 -3.17 6.27 -5.55
CA ARG A 39 -2.65 5.03 -4.95
C ARG A 39 -1.37 5.25 -4.16
N PRO A 40 -0.35 5.97 -4.67
CA PRO A 40 0.83 6.26 -3.87
C PRO A 40 0.53 7.06 -2.61
N ALA A 41 -0.35 8.05 -2.70
CA ALA A 41 -0.77 8.84 -1.53
C ALA A 41 -1.48 7.98 -0.49
N TRP A 42 -2.37 7.08 -0.91
CA TRP A 42 -3.01 6.11 -0.03
C TRP A 42 -1.96 5.25 0.71
N ARG A 43 -0.97 4.72 -0.01
CA ARG A 43 0.07 3.87 0.61
C ARG A 43 0.88 4.60 1.66
N VAL A 44 1.31 5.83 1.38
CA VAL A 44 2.02 6.67 2.36
C VAL A 44 1.13 6.97 3.55
N PHE A 45 -0.09 7.36 3.30
CA PHE A 45 -1.10 7.67 4.32
C PHE A 45 -1.36 6.49 5.25
N ALA A 46 -1.61 5.31 4.69
CA ALA A 46 -1.88 4.09 5.45
C ALA A 46 -0.66 3.64 6.26
N THR A 47 0.53 3.77 5.70
CA THR A 47 1.79 3.42 6.37
C THR A 47 2.01 4.31 7.60
N LEU A 48 1.84 5.61 7.44
CA LEU A 48 1.94 6.55 8.57
C LEU A 48 0.85 6.33 9.62
N GLY A 49 -0.36 5.98 9.18
CA GLY A 49 -1.45 5.65 10.09
C GLY A 49 -1.16 4.43 10.96
N GLN A 50 -0.52 3.42 10.39
CA GLN A 50 -0.17 2.19 11.10
C GLN A 50 1.04 2.36 12.02
N TYR A 51 2.11 2.96 11.52
CA TYR A 51 3.41 2.98 12.20
C TYR A 51 3.72 4.28 12.95
N GLY A 52 2.95 5.32 12.72
CA GLY A 52 3.21 6.64 13.33
C GLY A 52 4.26 7.43 12.56
N THR A 53 5.30 7.88 13.23
CA THR A 53 6.35 8.71 12.63
C THR A 53 7.34 7.87 11.85
N MET A 54 7.60 8.23 10.59
CA MET A 54 8.56 7.56 9.72
C MET A 54 9.30 8.54 8.82
N THR A 55 10.47 8.13 8.34
CA THR A 55 11.18 8.85 7.27
C THR A 55 10.61 8.47 5.90
N ALA A 56 10.80 9.33 4.90
CA ALA A 56 10.40 9.02 3.52
C ALA A 56 11.09 7.76 2.99
N THR A 57 12.35 7.56 3.34
CA THR A 57 13.12 6.36 2.97
C THR A 57 12.48 5.09 3.55
N ALA A 58 12.10 5.11 4.83
CA ALA A 58 11.45 3.98 5.48
C ALA A 58 10.07 3.67 4.86
N ILE A 59 9.31 4.70 4.53
CA ILE A 59 8.02 4.55 3.86
C ILE A 59 8.19 3.89 2.49
N GLY A 60 9.18 4.36 1.70
CA GLY A 60 9.47 3.80 0.39
C GLY A 60 9.87 2.33 0.46
N ALA A 61 10.71 1.96 1.41
CA ALA A 61 11.13 0.58 1.62
C ALA A 61 9.94 -0.31 2.01
N HIS A 62 9.11 0.14 2.95
CA HIS A 62 7.93 -0.61 3.39
C HIS A 62 6.91 -0.80 2.27
N SER A 63 6.66 0.24 1.51
CA SER A 63 5.61 0.27 0.48
C SER A 63 6.07 -0.21 -0.89
N ALA A 64 7.35 -0.58 -1.03
CA ALA A 64 7.97 -0.93 -2.32
C ALA A 64 7.75 0.17 -3.37
N MET A 65 7.94 1.42 -2.97
CA MET A 65 7.77 2.57 -3.86
C MET A 65 9.09 3.31 -4.08
N HIS A 66 9.27 3.77 -5.33
CA HIS A 66 10.39 4.59 -5.71
C HIS A 66 10.33 5.97 -5.02
N LYS A 67 11.50 6.55 -4.74
CA LYS A 67 11.67 7.84 -4.06
C LYS A 67 10.79 8.96 -4.64
N THR A 68 10.70 9.06 -5.96
CA THR A 68 9.91 10.09 -6.64
C THR A 68 8.41 9.97 -6.33
N LYS A 69 7.89 8.74 -6.34
CA LYS A 69 6.47 8.49 -5.99
C LYS A 69 6.18 8.84 -4.53
N VAL A 70 7.08 8.46 -3.62
CA VAL A 70 6.95 8.80 -2.19
C VAL A 70 6.96 10.31 -2.01
N SER A 71 7.89 11.01 -2.63
CA SER A 71 8.01 12.47 -2.53
C SER A 71 6.75 13.19 -3.00
N ARG A 72 6.18 12.77 -4.12
CA ARG A 72 4.94 13.36 -4.65
C ARG A 72 3.73 13.05 -3.75
N ALA A 73 3.65 11.85 -3.24
CA ALA A 73 2.58 11.44 -2.32
C ALA A 73 2.65 12.23 -1.01
N VAL A 74 3.85 12.40 -0.45
CA VAL A 74 4.09 13.19 0.75
C VAL A 74 3.66 14.65 0.53
N ALA A 75 4.06 15.25 -0.59
CA ALA A 75 3.68 16.63 -0.92
C ALA A 75 2.16 16.79 -1.05
N ALA A 76 1.47 15.82 -1.65
CA ALA A 76 0.01 15.84 -1.79
C ALA A 76 -0.70 15.77 -0.44
N LEU A 77 -0.21 14.91 0.48
CA LEU A 77 -0.78 14.78 1.82
C LEU A 77 -0.49 16.02 2.68
N GLU A 78 0.68 16.60 2.53
CA GLU A 78 1.05 17.85 3.21
C GLU A 78 0.17 19.00 2.75
N LYS A 79 -0.08 19.11 1.46
CA LYS A 79 -0.99 20.11 0.88
C LYS A 79 -2.42 19.99 1.43
N ARG A 80 -2.87 18.77 1.71
CA ARG A 80 -4.16 18.51 2.35
C ARG A 80 -4.16 18.80 3.85
N LYS A 81 -3.00 19.11 4.44
CA LYS A 81 -2.80 19.29 5.88
C LYS A 81 -3.06 18.02 6.69
N TRP A 82 -2.85 16.87 6.07
CA TRP A 82 -2.95 15.56 6.73
C TRP A 82 -1.61 15.04 7.20
N LEU A 83 -0.52 15.61 6.70
CA LEU A 83 0.85 15.21 6.99
C LEU A 83 1.67 16.45 7.34
N GLU A 84 2.55 16.31 8.31
CA GLU A 84 3.53 17.34 8.67
C GLU A 84 4.93 16.75 8.71
N ARG A 85 5.91 17.62 8.45
CA ARG A 85 7.32 17.28 8.43
C ARG A 85 8.01 17.90 9.63
N GLU A 86 8.92 17.13 10.24
CA GLU A 86 9.80 17.62 11.29
C GLU A 86 11.23 17.27 10.91
N THR A 87 12.07 18.30 10.79
CA THR A 87 13.50 18.11 10.49
C THR A 87 14.22 17.68 11.77
N ASP A 88 15.08 16.65 11.66
CA ASP A 88 15.89 16.20 12.76
C ASP A 88 16.87 17.31 13.18
N PRO A 89 16.89 17.75 14.45
CA PRO A 89 17.82 18.80 14.91
C PRO A 89 19.28 18.41 14.78
N ALA A 90 19.60 17.12 14.88
CA ALA A 90 20.95 16.60 14.81
C ALA A 90 21.43 16.40 13.36
N ASP A 91 20.51 16.09 12.41
CA ASP A 91 20.83 15.91 11.00
C ASP A 91 19.70 16.45 10.12
N ARG A 92 19.91 17.64 9.55
CA ARG A 92 18.94 18.34 8.70
C ARG A 92 18.57 17.60 7.40
N ARG A 93 19.33 16.56 7.03
CA ARG A 93 19.03 15.71 5.88
C ARG A 93 17.93 14.71 6.19
N VAL A 94 17.62 14.49 7.47
CA VAL A 94 16.61 13.56 7.93
C VAL A 94 15.33 14.33 8.27
N GLU A 95 14.26 14.01 7.57
CA GLU A 95 12.91 14.51 7.87
C GLU A 95 12.05 13.38 8.39
N ARG A 96 11.37 13.62 9.49
CA ARG A 96 10.35 12.72 10.02
C ARG A 96 8.99 13.19 9.59
N LEU A 97 8.20 12.26 9.11
CA LEU A 97 6.86 12.49 8.61
C LEU A 97 5.86 11.88 9.59
N THR A 98 4.81 12.62 9.89
CA THR A 98 3.76 12.15 10.79
C THR A 98 2.41 12.68 10.32
N LEU A 99 1.34 11.97 10.62
CA LEU A 99 -0.01 12.48 10.34
C LEU A 99 -0.35 13.57 11.36
N THR A 100 -1.00 14.62 10.86
CA THR A 100 -1.59 15.65 11.72
C THR A 100 -2.81 15.07 12.45
N LYS A 101 -3.38 15.84 13.36
CA LYS A 101 -4.65 15.46 14.01
C LYS A 101 -5.75 15.18 12.98
N ALA A 102 -5.86 16.06 11.96
CA ALA A 102 -6.81 15.88 10.86
C ALA A 102 -6.50 14.63 10.04
N GLY A 103 -5.21 14.37 9.74
CA GLY A 103 -4.79 13.17 9.04
C GLY A 103 -5.10 11.89 9.81
N ARG A 104 -4.88 11.88 11.11
CA ARG A 104 -5.25 10.72 11.96
C ARG A 104 -6.75 10.48 12.02
N ALA A 105 -7.55 11.54 12.07
CA ALA A 105 -9.00 11.42 12.03
C ALA A 105 -9.46 10.83 10.69
N ALA A 106 -8.89 11.30 9.58
CA ALA A 106 -9.16 10.77 8.25
C ALA A 106 -8.73 9.29 8.13
N TYR A 107 -7.58 8.94 8.68
CA TYR A 107 -7.10 7.54 8.71
C TYR A 107 -8.08 6.63 9.46
N ARG A 108 -8.53 7.02 10.64
CA ARG A 108 -9.51 6.23 11.40
C ARG A 108 -10.82 6.04 10.65
N ALA A 109 -11.26 7.06 9.91
CA ALA A 109 -12.45 6.96 9.06
C ALA A 109 -12.23 6.03 7.86
N MET A 110 -11.00 5.94 7.36
CA MET A 110 -10.63 5.08 6.24
C MET A 110 -10.53 3.60 6.61
N VAL A 111 -10.13 3.28 7.83
CA VAL A 111 -9.93 1.88 8.26
C VAL A 111 -11.18 1.02 8.04
N PRO A 112 -12.40 1.44 8.44
CA PRO A 112 -13.60 0.66 8.14
C PRO A 112 -13.86 0.48 6.64
N VAL A 113 -13.54 1.48 5.82
CA VAL A 113 -13.69 1.41 4.36
C VAL A 113 -12.78 0.34 3.77
N ALA A 114 -11.52 0.30 4.22
CA ALA A 114 -10.56 -0.72 3.78
C ALA A 114 -10.98 -2.13 4.22
N ARG A 115 -11.40 -2.29 5.46
CA ARG A 115 -11.89 -3.57 5.99
C ARG A 115 -13.14 -4.06 5.29
N ASP A 116 -14.06 -3.17 4.99
CA ASP A 116 -15.28 -3.48 4.25
C ASP A 116 -14.97 -3.95 2.82
N PHE A 117 -14.05 -3.27 2.15
CA PHE A 117 -13.56 -3.68 0.84
C PHE A 117 -12.97 -5.10 0.88
N GLU A 118 -12.09 -5.37 1.83
CA GLU A 118 -11.47 -6.70 1.97
C GLU A 118 -12.51 -7.77 2.25
N ALA A 119 -13.43 -7.52 3.17
CA ALA A 119 -14.49 -8.46 3.52
C ALA A 119 -15.38 -8.75 2.31
N LYS A 120 -15.75 -7.75 1.53
CA LYS A 120 -16.55 -7.92 0.32
C LYS A 120 -15.83 -8.71 -0.76
N LEU A 121 -14.54 -8.44 -0.95
CA LEU A 121 -13.71 -9.19 -1.89
C LEU A 121 -13.63 -10.67 -1.50
N LEU A 122 -13.32 -10.95 -0.25
CA LEU A 122 -13.21 -12.33 0.26
C LEU A 122 -14.56 -13.05 0.28
N SER A 123 -15.68 -12.33 0.42
CA SER A 123 -17.01 -12.92 0.36
C SER A 123 -17.41 -13.44 -1.02
N ARG A 124 -16.73 -13.02 -2.08
CA ARG A 124 -16.92 -13.52 -3.45
C ARG A 124 -16.32 -14.91 -3.64
N ILE A 125 -15.51 -15.38 -2.71
CA ILE A 125 -14.89 -16.70 -2.72
C ILE A 125 -15.44 -17.53 -1.57
N GLU A 126 -15.52 -18.87 -1.76
CA GLU A 126 -15.93 -19.76 -0.68
C GLU A 126 -14.92 -19.65 0.47
N GLY A 127 -15.42 -19.77 1.73
CA GLY A 127 -14.58 -19.56 2.93
C GLY A 127 -13.29 -20.37 2.96
N ARG A 128 -13.34 -21.62 2.48
CA ARG A 128 -12.17 -22.48 2.37
C ARG A 128 -11.14 -21.93 1.37
N GLU A 129 -11.60 -21.47 0.21
CA GLU A 129 -10.73 -20.90 -0.81
C GLU A 129 -10.16 -19.54 -0.38
N ALA A 130 -10.94 -18.73 0.34
CA ALA A 130 -10.45 -17.47 0.90
C ALA A 130 -9.26 -17.73 1.84
N GLN A 131 -9.37 -18.72 2.71
CA GLN A 131 -8.27 -19.11 3.60
C GLN A 131 -7.06 -19.61 2.81
N GLN A 132 -7.29 -20.39 1.75
CA GLN A 132 -6.21 -20.87 0.85
C GLN A 132 -5.45 -19.71 0.20
N VAL A 133 -6.13 -18.63 -0.20
CA VAL A 133 -5.49 -17.45 -0.77
C VAL A 133 -4.58 -16.79 0.27
N LEU A 134 -5.08 -16.56 1.47
CA LEU A 134 -4.31 -15.93 2.55
C LEU A 134 -3.10 -16.79 2.95
N ASP A 135 -3.28 -18.09 3.07
CA ASP A 135 -2.21 -19.03 3.38
C ASP A 135 -1.17 -19.08 2.27
N GLY A 136 -1.61 -19.08 1.01
CA GLY A 136 -0.74 -19.06 -0.16
C GLY A 136 0.14 -17.82 -0.22
N LEU A 137 -0.41 -16.64 0.07
CA LEU A 137 0.35 -15.39 0.15
C LEU A 137 1.40 -15.46 1.27
N ALA A 138 1.05 -16.02 2.43
CA ALA A 138 1.99 -16.19 3.53
C ALA A 138 3.14 -17.15 3.18
N VAL A 139 2.83 -18.24 2.50
CA VAL A 139 3.84 -19.20 2.00
C VAL A 139 4.80 -18.52 1.03
N LEU A 140 4.25 -17.79 0.06
CA LEU A 140 5.06 -17.11 -0.94
C LEU A 140 5.97 -16.05 -0.32
N ARG A 141 5.47 -15.29 0.65
CA ARG A 141 6.26 -14.31 1.39
C ARG A 141 7.45 -15.00 2.08
N ARG A 142 7.22 -16.11 2.78
CA ARG A 142 8.30 -16.83 3.44
C ARG A 142 9.35 -17.34 2.45
N ALA A 143 8.92 -17.79 1.28
CA ALA A 143 9.85 -18.26 0.25
C ALA A 143 10.76 -17.11 -0.26
N ILE A 144 10.21 -15.92 -0.44
CA ILE A 144 10.98 -14.74 -0.85
C ILE A 144 11.92 -14.26 0.25
N GLU A 145 11.46 -14.23 1.50
CA GLU A 145 12.26 -13.78 2.65
C GLU A 145 13.41 -14.76 3.00
N ALA A 146 13.29 -16.03 2.63
CA ALA A 146 14.30 -17.04 2.87
C ALA A 146 15.46 -17.05 1.84
N SER A 147 15.34 -16.30 0.75
CA SER A 147 16.34 -16.24 -0.32
C SER A 147 17.44 -15.20 -0.07
#